data_2afb22aa197afede623808b04bf63cc6
#
_entry.id   2afb22aa197afede623808b04bf63cc6
#
_cell.length_a   1.000
_cell.length_b   1.000
_cell.length_c   1.000
_cell.angle_alpha   90.00
_cell.angle_beta   90.00
_cell.angle_gamma   90.00
#
_symmetry.space_group_name_H-M   'P 1'
#
loop_
_entity.id
_entity.type
_entity.pdbx_description
1 polymer ?
#
loop_
_entity_poly.entity_id
_entity_poly.type
_entity_poly.pdbx_seq_one_letter_code
_entity_poly.pdbx_strand_id
1 'polypeptide(L)'
;MKVRIGGLLMFGFSILFFGFTPPDQASDAPGKLLNLTNLVPGDDEIPGWKRSQKPLRASNQEDLYKIFDGGATLYVQHGFQSFVGQNYTGPKGTEIEVNIFHQGTSEHANDLYENPFTKPTRVKEIADLGEKARVDMTPLFAYGVEFIRKGFFVRVIIQDKSEEGLNSAISFARFISNRIN
;
A
#
# COMPACT_ATOMS: atom_id res chain seq x y z
N MET A 1 38.03 -77.48 35.18
CA MET A 1 37.43 -76.22 35.70
C MET A 1 36.90 -75.48 34.53
N LYS A 2 35.62 -75.53 34.28
CA LYS A 2 34.95 -74.94 33.06
C LYS A 2 34.39 -73.60 33.43
N VAL A 3 34.85 -72.58 32.75
CA VAL A 3 34.27 -71.19 32.82
C VAL A 3 33.30 -71.06 31.70
N ARG A 4 32.01 -70.78 32.00
CA ARG A 4 30.96 -70.47 31.10
C ARG A 4 30.94 -68.95 30.84
N ILE A 5 31.05 -68.56 29.63
CA ILE A 5 30.89 -67.16 29.16
C ILE A 5 29.38 -66.89 28.97
N GLY A 6 28.89 -65.91 29.74
CA GLY A 6 27.51 -65.44 29.63
C GLY A 6 27.26 -64.56 28.44
N GLY A 7 26.14 -64.83 27.73
CA GLY A 7 25.73 -64.06 26.57
C GLY A 7 25.22 -62.65 26.94
N LEU A 8 25.68 -61.67 26.20
CA LEU A 8 25.21 -60.27 26.25
C LEU A 8 24.02 -60.12 25.32
N LEU A 9 22.86 -59.88 25.89
CA LEU A 9 21.64 -59.51 25.17
C LEU A 9 21.76 -58.06 24.70
N MET A 10 21.90 -57.84 23.38
CA MET A 10 21.76 -56.50 22.80
C MET A 10 20.27 -56.17 22.70
N PHE A 11 19.83 -55.21 23.51
CA PHE A 11 18.56 -54.52 23.29
C PHE A 11 18.74 -53.51 22.16
N GLY A 12 18.15 -53.84 21.00
CA GLY A 12 18.02 -52.90 19.87
C GLY A 12 17.04 -51.77 20.24
N PHE A 13 17.57 -50.58 20.46
CA PHE A 13 16.77 -49.38 20.61
C PHE A 13 16.39 -48.86 19.23
N SER A 14 15.16 -49.18 18.78
CA SER A 14 14.61 -48.68 17.51
C SER A 14 14.22 -47.24 17.72
N ILE A 15 15.07 -46.32 17.26
CA ILE A 15 14.73 -44.88 17.23
C ILE A 15 13.78 -44.65 16.04
N LEU A 16 12.47 -44.51 16.34
CA LEU A 16 11.48 -43.98 15.40
C LEU A 16 11.82 -42.51 15.15
N PHE A 17 12.45 -42.24 14.01
CA PHE A 17 12.54 -40.89 13.45
C PHE A 17 11.13 -40.46 13.06
N PHE A 18 10.42 -39.72 13.92
CA PHE A 18 9.33 -38.87 13.50
C PHE A 18 9.94 -37.80 12.61
N GLY A 19 9.72 -37.95 11.29
CA GLY A 19 10.04 -36.91 10.32
C GLY A 19 9.24 -35.63 10.66
N PHE A 20 9.89 -34.69 11.32
CA PHE A 20 9.41 -33.32 11.39
C PHE A 20 9.58 -32.71 10.00
N THR A 21 8.53 -32.77 9.18
CA THR A 21 8.42 -31.92 8.00
C THR A 21 8.24 -30.49 8.48
N PRO A 22 9.19 -29.57 8.24
CA PRO A 22 8.92 -28.16 8.51
C PRO A 22 7.69 -27.74 7.70
N PRO A 23 6.83 -26.84 8.23
CA PRO A 23 5.74 -26.29 7.47
C PRO A 23 6.31 -25.74 6.16
N ASP A 24 5.68 -26.14 5.07
CA ASP A 24 5.97 -25.69 3.72
C ASP A 24 6.14 -24.16 3.79
N GLN A 25 7.38 -23.69 3.67
CA GLN A 25 7.63 -22.29 3.39
C GLN A 25 7.05 -22.10 1.99
N ALA A 26 5.80 -21.66 1.93
CA ALA A 26 5.25 -21.13 0.70
C ALA A 26 6.28 -20.10 0.21
N SER A 27 7.09 -20.54 -0.75
CA SER A 27 7.96 -19.66 -1.50
C SER A 27 7.03 -18.68 -2.19
N ASP A 28 6.86 -17.49 -1.61
CA ASP A 28 6.38 -16.34 -2.34
C ASP A 28 7.30 -16.19 -3.56
N ALA A 29 6.86 -16.79 -4.66
CA ALA A 29 7.45 -16.48 -5.95
C ALA A 29 7.44 -14.93 -6.03
N PRO A 30 8.53 -14.28 -6.51
CA PRO A 30 8.55 -12.83 -6.61
C PRO A 30 7.36 -12.42 -7.48
N GLY A 31 6.28 -12.01 -6.81
CA GLY A 31 5.05 -11.58 -7.45
C GLY A 31 5.44 -10.50 -8.42
N LYS A 32 5.02 -10.64 -9.68
CA LYS A 32 5.22 -9.65 -10.74
C LYS A 32 4.85 -8.29 -10.13
N LEU A 33 5.88 -7.48 -9.80
CA LEU A 33 5.72 -6.17 -9.19
C LEU A 33 4.65 -5.41 -9.99
N LEU A 34 3.53 -5.13 -9.35
CA LEU A 34 2.44 -4.38 -9.96
C LEU A 34 2.98 -3.04 -10.44
N ASN A 35 2.91 -2.79 -11.74
CA ASN A 35 3.33 -1.51 -12.29
C ASN A 35 2.29 -0.45 -11.95
N LEU A 36 2.39 0.12 -10.75
CA LEU A 36 1.47 1.13 -10.23
C LEU A 36 1.39 2.38 -11.12
N THR A 37 2.37 2.59 -12.01
CA THR A 37 2.37 3.73 -12.93
C THR A 37 1.18 3.70 -13.89
N ASN A 38 0.61 2.52 -14.15
CA ASN A 38 -0.57 2.39 -14.99
C ASN A 38 -1.85 2.84 -14.27
N LEU A 39 -1.82 3.03 -12.94
CA LEU A 39 -2.95 3.50 -12.16
C LEU A 39 -3.08 5.02 -12.20
N VAL A 40 -1.96 5.75 -12.33
CA VAL A 40 -1.97 7.22 -12.37
C VAL A 40 -2.36 7.73 -13.76
N PRO A 41 -3.12 8.84 -13.87
CA PRO A 41 -3.49 9.43 -15.16
C PRO A 41 -2.26 9.83 -15.99
N GLY A 42 -2.34 9.61 -17.31
CA GLY A 42 -1.45 10.22 -18.29
C GLY A 42 -1.80 11.70 -18.51
N ASP A 43 -1.00 12.37 -19.34
CA ASP A 43 -1.26 13.76 -19.71
C ASP A 43 -2.59 13.86 -20.46
N ASP A 44 -3.43 14.82 -20.05
CA ASP A 44 -4.77 15.08 -20.58
C ASP A 44 -5.79 13.89 -20.49
N GLU A 45 -5.46 12.77 -19.83
CA GLU A 45 -6.46 11.74 -19.52
C GLU A 45 -7.53 12.27 -18.54
N ILE A 46 -7.17 13.24 -17.72
CA ILE A 46 -8.11 14.13 -17.06
C ILE A 46 -7.94 15.49 -17.75
N PRO A 47 -8.96 16.00 -18.44
CA PRO A 47 -8.81 17.17 -19.30
C PRO A 47 -8.18 18.38 -18.61
N GLY A 48 -7.13 18.92 -19.22
CA GLY A 48 -6.42 20.10 -18.73
C GLY A 48 -5.35 19.81 -17.66
N TRP A 49 -5.13 18.54 -17.28
CA TRP A 49 -4.11 18.15 -16.30
C TRP A 49 -2.93 17.46 -16.95
N LYS A 50 -1.71 17.89 -16.62
CA LYS A 50 -0.45 17.32 -17.13
C LYS A 50 0.47 16.97 -15.98
N ARG A 51 1.21 15.89 -16.13
CA ARG A 51 2.26 15.50 -15.17
C ARG A 51 3.35 16.56 -15.13
N SER A 52 3.67 17.08 -13.95
CA SER A 52 4.68 18.13 -13.77
C SER A 52 6.09 17.58 -13.61
N GLN A 53 6.23 16.30 -13.26
CA GLN A 53 7.54 15.65 -13.07
C GLN A 53 7.44 14.15 -13.28
N LYS A 54 8.60 13.46 -13.29
CA LYS A 54 8.65 12.00 -13.33
C LYS A 54 8.04 11.41 -12.06
N PRO A 55 7.34 10.26 -12.15
CA PRO A 55 6.77 9.62 -10.96
C PRO A 55 7.86 9.17 -9.99
N LEU A 56 7.63 9.41 -8.72
CA LEU A 56 8.37 8.76 -7.63
C LEU A 56 7.88 7.33 -7.48
N ARG A 57 8.78 6.40 -7.16
CA ARG A 57 8.44 4.98 -7.02
C ARG A 57 9.24 4.36 -5.88
N ALA A 58 8.60 3.46 -5.15
CA ALA A 58 9.26 2.55 -4.24
C ALA A 58 8.71 1.13 -4.45
N SER A 59 9.59 0.15 -4.56
CA SER A 59 9.26 -1.27 -4.69
C SER A 59 9.76 -2.10 -3.50
N ASN A 60 10.32 -1.43 -2.50
CA ASN A 60 10.83 -2.00 -1.26
C ASN A 60 10.87 -0.90 -0.19
N GLN A 61 11.12 -1.31 1.04
CA GLN A 61 11.13 -0.40 2.19
C GLN A 61 12.25 0.65 2.09
N GLU A 62 13.44 0.26 1.64
CA GLU A 62 14.59 1.17 1.52
C GLU A 62 14.27 2.35 0.59
N ASP A 63 13.67 2.09 -0.56
CA ASP A 63 13.26 3.13 -1.49
C ASP A 63 12.15 4.02 -0.92
N LEU A 64 11.23 3.43 -0.14
CA LEU A 64 10.18 4.21 0.52
C LEU A 64 10.77 5.17 1.57
N TYR A 65 11.75 4.73 2.36
CA TYR A 65 12.44 5.58 3.33
C TYR A 65 13.18 6.74 2.67
N LYS A 66 13.73 6.57 1.47
CA LYS A 66 14.36 7.67 0.70
C LYS A 66 13.35 8.75 0.27
N ILE A 67 12.07 8.39 0.13
CA ILE A 67 11.00 9.30 -0.28
C ILE A 67 10.34 9.99 0.92
N PHE A 68 10.03 9.23 1.99
CA PHE A 68 9.20 9.68 3.12
C PHE A 68 9.95 9.80 4.46
N ASP A 69 11.26 9.49 4.48
CA ASP A 69 12.07 9.50 5.70
C ASP A 69 11.35 8.78 6.87
N GLY A 70 11.26 9.40 8.04
CA GLY A 70 10.58 8.83 9.21
C GLY A 70 9.10 8.48 8.99
N GLY A 71 8.42 9.13 8.06
CA GLY A 71 7.04 8.85 7.71
C GLY A 71 6.81 7.48 7.06
N ALA A 72 7.84 6.88 6.43
CA ALA A 72 7.77 5.57 5.80
C ALA A 72 7.40 4.44 6.76
N THR A 73 7.82 4.54 8.02
CA THR A 73 7.60 3.52 9.07
C THR A 73 6.12 3.14 9.17
N LEU A 74 5.21 4.10 9.09
CA LEU A 74 3.79 3.85 9.17
C LEU A 74 3.32 2.89 8.07
N TYR A 75 3.68 3.14 6.83
CA TYR A 75 3.29 2.31 5.69
C TYR A 75 3.90 0.91 5.77
N VAL A 76 5.16 0.84 6.20
CA VAL A 76 5.89 -0.44 6.39
C VAL A 76 5.21 -1.32 7.43
N GLN A 77 4.79 -0.75 8.57
CA GLN A 77 4.08 -1.47 9.63
C GLN A 77 2.71 -2.01 9.18
N HIS A 78 2.12 -1.45 8.13
CA HIS A 78 0.84 -1.86 7.56
C HIS A 78 1.01 -2.64 6.24
N GLY A 79 2.10 -3.40 6.07
CA GLY A 79 2.24 -4.37 4.99
C GLY A 79 2.65 -3.80 3.64
N PHE A 80 3.38 -2.68 3.62
CA PHE A 80 3.85 -2.02 2.40
C PHE A 80 4.47 -2.98 1.37
N GLN A 81 4.02 -2.90 0.14
CA GLN A 81 4.52 -3.66 -1.01
C GLN A 81 5.16 -2.75 -2.07
N SER A 82 4.47 -1.66 -2.44
CA SER A 82 4.96 -0.73 -3.46
C SER A 82 4.23 0.61 -3.37
N PHE A 83 4.85 1.64 -3.97
CA PHE A 83 4.36 3.01 -3.99
C PHE A 83 4.57 3.67 -5.36
N VAL A 84 3.65 4.52 -5.76
CA VAL A 84 3.83 5.53 -6.80
C VAL A 84 3.27 6.86 -6.34
N GLY A 85 4.09 7.92 -6.52
CA GLY A 85 3.70 9.32 -6.35
C GLY A 85 3.80 10.07 -7.68
N GLN A 86 2.79 10.87 -8.01
CA GLN A 86 2.77 11.66 -9.23
C GLN A 86 2.16 13.03 -8.98
N ASN A 87 2.86 14.08 -9.41
CA ASN A 87 2.38 15.44 -9.36
C ASN A 87 1.85 15.89 -10.71
N TYR A 88 0.83 16.72 -10.67
CA TYR A 88 0.17 17.29 -11.84
C TYR A 88 0.03 18.80 -11.71
N THR A 89 0.09 19.47 -12.85
CA THR A 89 -0.29 20.87 -12.99
C THR A 89 -1.51 20.97 -13.87
N GLY A 90 -2.52 21.66 -13.41
CA GLY A 90 -3.81 21.86 -14.07
C GLY A 90 -4.08 23.31 -14.46
N PRO A 91 -5.36 23.64 -14.70
CA PRO A 91 -5.77 25.01 -15.05
C PRO A 91 -5.31 26.02 -14.01
N LYS A 92 -4.91 27.20 -14.47
CA LYS A 92 -4.43 28.33 -13.63
C LYS A 92 -3.21 28.01 -12.76
N GLY A 93 -2.46 26.92 -13.08
CA GLY A 93 -1.30 26.48 -12.29
C GLY A 93 -1.67 25.76 -11.00
N THR A 94 -2.92 25.31 -10.84
CA THR A 94 -3.34 24.50 -9.71
C THR A 94 -2.58 23.16 -9.68
N GLU A 95 -2.19 22.70 -8.50
CA GLU A 95 -1.40 21.48 -8.36
C GLU A 95 -2.20 20.37 -7.68
N ILE A 96 -2.03 19.15 -8.20
CA ILE A 96 -2.48 17.90 -7.57
C ILE A 96 -1.30 16.99 -7.33
N GLU A 97 -1.25 16.41 -6.13
CA GLU A 97 -0.35 15.33 -5.76
C GLU A 97 -1.17 14.04 -5.58
N VAL A 98 -0.79 12.98 -6.29
CA VAL A 98 -1.35 11.64 -6.17
C VAL A 98 -0.34 10.73 -5.50
N ASN A 99 -0.75 10.05 -4.43
CA ASN A 99 0.02 9.04 -3.74
C ASN A 99 -0.78 7.73 -3.69
N ILE A 100 -0.22 6.64 -4.24
CA ILE A 100 -0.82 5.31 -4.26
C ILE A 100 0.10 4.34 -3.54
N PHE A 101 -0.36 3.77 -2.43
CA PHE A 101 0.34 2.77 -1.65
C PHE A 101 -0.37 1.42 -1.82
N HIS A 102 0.36 0.39 -2.21
CA HIS A 102 -0.10 -0.99 -2.18
C HIS A 102 0.34 -1.61 -0.85
N GLN A 103 -0.62 -2.02 -0.03
CA GLN A 103 -0.42 -2.58 1.32
C GLN A 103 -0.63 -4.10 1.36
N GLY A 104 -0.73 -4.74 0.19
CA GLY A 104 -0.90 -6.18 0.06
C GLY A 104 -2.34 -6.66 0.26
N THR A 105 -2.98 -6.33 1.38
CA THR A 105 -4.34 -6.78 1.71
C THR A 105 -5.29 -5.62 1.99
N SER A 106 -6.61 -5.84 1.80
CA SER A 106 -7.63 -4.85 2.17
C SER A 106 -7.63 -4.55 3.66
N GLU A 107 -7.27 -5.52 4.52
CA GLU A 107 -7.13 -5.32 5.97
C GLU A 107 -6.02 -4.32 6.28
N HIS A 108 -4.82 -4.51 5.75
CA HIS A 108 -3.69 -3.59 5.94
C HIS A 108 -4.01 -2.17 5.42
N ALA A 109 -4.66 -2.07 4.27
CA ALA A 109 -5.07 -0.76 3.74
C ALA A 109 -6.12 -0.09 4.64
N ASN A 110 -7.07 -0.86 5.21
CA ASN A 110 -8.05 -0.36 6.16
C ASN A 110 -7.40 0.10 7.47
N ASP A 111 -6.47 -0.67 8.01
CA ASP A 111 -5.76 -0.31 9.25
C ASP A 111 -4.97 0.99 9.09
N LEU A 112 -4.35 1.19 7.92
CA LEU A 112 -3.68 2.44 7.58
C LEU A 112 -4.69 3.60 7.46
N TYR A 113 -5.82 3.39 6.79
CA TYR A 113 -6.88 4.39 6.62
C TYR A 113 -7.49 4.83 7.96
N GLU A 114 -7.69 3.90 8.89
CA GLU A 114 -8.25 4.18 10.23
C GLU A 114 -7.18 4.53 11.28
N ASN A 115 -5.90 4.54 10.91
CA ASN A 115 -4.81 4.76 11.87
C ASN A 115 -4.95 6.13 12.56
N PRO A 116 -5.00 6.19 13.89
CA PRO A 116 -5.25 7.42 14.64
C PRO A 116 -4.19 8.51 14.44
N PHE A 117 -2.96 8.14 14.02
CA PHE A 117 -1.89 9.10 13.76
C PHE A 117 -2.01 9.80 12.39
N THR A 118 -2.78 9.22 11.46
CA THR A 118 -2.94 9.76 10.10
C THR A 118 -4.38 10.13 9.79
N LYS A 119 -5.35 9.67 10.60
CA LYS A 119 -6.76 9.95 10.38
C LYS A 119 -7.03 11.46 10.48
N PRO A 120 -7.62 12.06 9.43
CA PRO A 120 -7.96 13.47 9.45
C PRO A 120 -8.98 13.80 10.56
N THR A 121 -8.86 14.99 11.15
CA THR A 121 -9.77 15.45 12.22
C THR A 121 -11.07 16.06 11.70
N ARG A 122 -11.08 16.50 10.43
CA ARG A 122 -12.26 17.08 9.76
C ARG A 122 -12.49 16.35 8.44
N VAL A 123 -13.50 15.51 8.41
CA VAL A 123 -13.79 14.65 7.25
C VAL A 123 -15.22 14.81 6.74
N LYS A 124 -15.41 14.54 5.45
CA LYS A 124 -16.70 14.29 4.82
C LYS A 124 -16.61 13.01 4.05
N GLU A 125 -17.48 12.05 4.33
CA GLU A 125 -17.52 10.77 3.62
C GLU A 125 -17.92 10.96 2.16
N ILE A 126 -17.36 10.11 1.29
CA ILE A 126 -17.68 10.04 -0.14
C ILE A 126 -18.30 8.67 -0.41
N ALA A 127 -19.52 8.66 -0.94
CA ALA A 127 -20.15 7.45 -1.44
C ALA A 127 -19.55 7.05 -2.82
N ASP A 128 -19.66 5.78 -3.15
CA ASP A 128 -19.32 5.22 -4.48
C ASP A 128 -17.87 5.46 -4.94
N LEU A 129 -16.93 5.51 -3.98
CA LEU A 129 -15.50 5.58 -4.24
C LEU A 129 -14.75 4.57 -3.38
N GLY A 130 -14.22 3.51 -4.00
CA GLY A 130 -13.52 2.43 -3.29
C GLY A 130 -14.40 1.64 -2.32
N GLU A 131 -13.80 1.06 -1.29
CA GLU A 131 -14.49 0.37 -0.18
C GLU A 131 -14.88 1.37 0.91
N LYS A 132 -14.02 2.35 1.16
CA LYS A 132 -14.24 3.53 2.01
C LYS A 132 -13.56 4.72 1.36
N ALA A 133 -14.16 5.89 1.47
CA ALA A 133 -13.54 7.13 1.02
C ALA A 133 -13.99 8.34 1.83
N ARG A 134 -13.08 9.32 1.94
CA ARG A 134 -13.34 10.58 2.63
C ARG A 134 -12.63 11.76 1.98
N VAL A 135 -13.17 12.93 2.19
CA VAL A 135 -12.47 14.19 2.00
C VAL A 135 -11.82 14.58 3.31
N ASP A 136 -10.51 14.76 3.31
CA ASP A 136 -9.77 15.42 4.38
C ASP A 136 -9.90 16.94 4.22
N MET A 137 -10.59 17.57 5.14
CA MET A 137 -10.78 19.03 5.19
C MET A 137 -9.88 19.69 6.25
N THR A 138 -9.00 18.90 6.90
CA THR A 138 -8.13 19.38 7.98
C THR A 138 -7.10 20.42 7.51
N PRO A 139 -6.42 20.24 6.35
CA PRO A 139 -5.47 21.25 5.87
C PRO A 139 -6.13 22.58 5.57
N LEU A 140 -5.42 23.68 5.88
CA LEU A 140 -5.99 25.03 5.78
C LEU A 140 -6.23 25.46 4.33
N PHE A 141 -5.33 25.08 3.41
CA PHE A 141 -5.30 25.53 2.01
C PHE A 141 -5.46 24.42 0.98
N ALA A 142 -5.76 23.20 1.43
CA ALA A 142 -5.85 22.03 0.56
C ALA A 142 -7.04 21.14 0.93
N TYR A 143 -7.51 20.33 -0.03
CA TYR A 143 -8.30 19.14 0.22
C TYR A 143 -7.45 17.90 -0.02
N GLY A 144 -7.66 16.86 0.82
CA GLY A 144 -7.22 15.51 0.54
C GLY A 144 -8.42 14.62 0.22
N VAL A 145 -8.39 13.88 -0.87
CA VAL A 145 -9.35 12.79 -1.12
C VAL A 145 -8.63 11.48 -0.85
N GLU A 146 -9.10 10.76 0.15
CA GLU A 146 -8.51 9.48 0.56
C GLU A 146 -9.50 8.35 0.34
N PHE A 147 -9.02 7.22 -0.19
CA PHE A 147 -9.84 6.02 -0.31
C PHE A 147 -9.00 4.74 -0.21
N ILE A 148 -9.68 3.64 0.10
CA ILE A 148 -9.11 2.29 0.04
C ILE A 148 -9.86 1.43 -0.96
N ARG A 149 -9.11 0.55 -1.65
CA ARG A 149 -9.66 -0.45 -2.56
C ARG A 149 -8.66 -1.60 -2.75
N LYS A 150 -9.07 -2.86 -2.49
CA LYS A 150 -8.28 -4.08 -2.77
C LYS A 150 -6.82 -4.02 -2.30
N GLY A 151 -6.60 -3.62 -1.07
CA GLY A 151 -5.25 -3.50 -0.52
C GLY A 151 -4.48 -2.24 -0.94
N PHE A 152 -5.11 -1.32 -1.64
CA PHE A 152 -4.54 0.00 -1.94
C PHE A 152 -5.09 1.05 -0.98
N PHE A 153 -4.20 1.91 -0.49
CA PHE A 153 -4.52 3.19 0.13
C PHE A 153 -4.09 4.29 -0.84
N VAL A 154 -5.02 5.14 -1.21
CA VAL A 154 -4.81 6.21 -2.19
C VAL A 154 -5.13 7.55 -1.56
N ARG A 155 -4.27 8.53 -1.81
CA ARG A 155 -4.42 9.91 -1.38
C ARG A 155 -4.21 10.85 -2.55
N VAL A 156 -5.19 11.71 -2.82
CA VAL A 156 -5.13 12.77 -3.82
C VAL A 156 -5.23 14.10 -3.09
N ILE A 157 -4.20 14.93 -3.17
CA ILE A 157 -4.12 16.22 -2.49
C ILE A 157 -4.19 17.32 -3.54
N ILE A 158 -5.06 18.30 -3.35
CA ILE A 158 -5.17 19.49 -4.20
C ILE A 158 -4.95 20.75 -3.41
N GLN A 159 -4.09 21.65 -3.91
CA GLN A 159 -3.76 22.95 -3.31
C GLN A 159 -4.79 24.03 -3.75
N ASP A 160 -6.07 23.67 -3.63
CA ASP A 160 -7.21 24.55 -3.95
C ASP A 160 -8.42 24.14 -3.09
N LYS A 161 -8.92 25.06 -2.29
CA LYS A 161 -10.08 24.82 -1.39
C LYS A 161 -11.42 25.27 -2.00
N SER A 162 -11.47 25.50 -3.30
CA SER A 162 -12.70 25.75 -4.02
C SER A 162 -13.49 24.45 -4.26
N GLU A 163 -14.75 24.57 -4.62
CA GLU A 163 -15.56 23.43 -5.04
C GLU A 163 -15.02 22.82 -6.36
N GLU A 164 -14.49 23.65 -7.26
CA GLU A 164 -13.84 23.21 -8.51
C GLU A 164 -12.60 22.36 -8.21
N GLY A 165 -11.78 22.78 -7.23
CA GLY A 165 -10.64 22.02 -6.75
C GLY A 165 -11.04 20.67 -6.19
N LEU A 166 -12.02 20.63 -5.28
CA LEU A 166 -12.51 19.37 -4.72
C LEU A 166 -13.03 18.41 -5.81
N ASN A 167 -13.80 18.92 -6.76
CA ASN A 167 -14.32 18.11 -7.88
C ASN A 167 -13.19 17.54 -8.74
N SER A 168 -12.12 18.31 -8.95
CA SER A 168 -10.91 17.84 -9.64
C SER A 168 -10.25 16.70 -8.89
N ALA A 169 -10.01 16.84 -7.57
CA ALA A 169 -9.42 15.78 -6.76
C ALA A 169 -10.28 14.49 -6.74
N ILE A 170 -11.61 14.63 -6.66
CA ILE A 170 -12.54 13.50 -6.75
C ILE A 170 -12.46 12.82 -8.12
N SER A 171 -12.30 13.59 -9.20
CA SER A 171 -12.15 13.05 -10.56
C SER A 171 -10.88 12.18 -10.68
N PHE A 172 -9.75 12.64 -10.13
CA PHE A 172 -8.52 11.85 -10.04
C PHE A 172 -8.72 10.57 -9.23
N ALA A 173 -9.35 10.67 -8.06
CA ALA A 173 -9.59 9.54 -7.20
C ALA A 173 -10.47 8.47 -7.87
N ARG A 174 -11.54 8.88 -8.56
CA ARG A 174 -12.42 7.98 -9.34
C ARG A 174 -11.69 7.32 -10.50
N PHE A 175 -10.88 8.08 -11.23
CA PHE A 175 -10.07 7.56 -12.32
C PHE A 175 -9.14 6.43 -11.83
N ILE A 176 -8.44 6.66 -10.71
CA ILE A 176 -7.54 5.68 -10.10
C ILE A 176 -8.32 4.47 -9.58
N SER A 177 -9.42 4.71 -8.85
CA SER A 177 -10.27 3.65 -8.31
C SER A 177 -10.77 2.69 -9.39
N ASN A 178 -11.16 3.21 -10.57
CA ASN A 178 -11.64 2.41 -11.70
C ASN A 178 -10.54 1.56 -12.34
N ARG A 179 -9.26 1.90 -12.14
CA ARG A 179 -8.10 1.13 -12.64
C ARG A 179 -7.59 0.08 -11.66
N ILE A 180 -7.98 0.16 -10.40
CA ILE A 180 -7.68 -0.88 -9.40
C ILE A 180 -8.68 -2.02 -9.59
N ASN A 181 -8.23 -3.09 -10.27
CA ASN A 181 -9.03 -4.28 -10.61
C ASN A 181 -8.76 -5.45 -9.65
#